data_3cca6b2d416e669c1f02af6204c17ce0
#
_entry.id   3cca6b2d416e669c1f02af6204c17ce0
#
_cell.length_a   1.000
_cell.length_b   1.000
_cell.length_c   1.000
_cell.angle_alpha   90.00
_cell.angle_beta   90.00
_cell.angle_gamma   90.00
#
_symmetry.space_group_name_H-M   'P 1'
#
loop_
_entity.id
_entity.type
_entity.pdbx_description
1 polymer ?
#
loop_
_entity_poly.entity_id
_entity_poly.type
_entity_poly.pdbx_seq_one_letter_code
_entity_poly.pdbx_strand_id
1 'polypeptide(L)'
;MSANKNDPKDAVKMTSGLDSQTQADLDALMRKYDRESNTRVWEGWQRWAVGAIMVIFSLYCIGMTLFYSGLPETRLATFLAMIVFIGFLTYPVKKGHVKVNSMPWYDIILMLVGASCFLYFAFNALPIIKLATRIQTHHVIIGAIGILVLIELCRRCVGVPILCVLGALLIYTFYNQLSYNLSLYQALKNIVYKLFYTTNGVIGTPVNVCYTYIVLFIIFGAFLERTGIANFFIALANRLAGWSAGGPAKVAVISSALCGMVSGSSVGNTVTTCLLYTSRCPSRRYGLRLHPLEPS
;
A
#
# COMPACT_ATOMS: atom_id res chain seq x y z
N MET A 1 -22.09 46.25 -21.29
CA MET A 1 -22.81 45.35 -20.38
C MET A 1 -21.83 44.92 -19.28
N SER A 2 -21.94 45.56 -18.13
CA SER A 2 -21.03 45.34 -16.98
C SER A 2 -21.52 44.11 -16.20
N ALA A 3 -20.70 43.07 -16.13
CA ALA A 3 -20.98 41.91 -15.34
C ALA A 3 -20.98 42.27 -13.84
N ASN A 4 -22.06 41.98 -13.17
CA ASN A 4 -22.27 42.26 -11.76
C ASN A 4 -21.40 41.32 -10.90
N LYS A 5 -20.35 41.84 -10.29
CA LYS A 5 -19.29 41.17 -9.56
C LYS A 5 -19.69 40.66 -8.15
N ASN A 6 -20.98 40.68 -7.81
CA ASN A 6 -21.48 40.39 -6.46
C ASN A 6 -22.55 39.29 -6.41
N ASP A 7 -22.59 38.37 -7.37
CA ASP A 7 -23.53 37.24 -7.29
C ASP A 7 -22.92 36.11 -6.45
N PRO A 8 -23.51 35.71 -5.30
CA PRO A 8 -22.99 34.67 -4.43
C PRO A 8 -22.88 33.31 -5.12
N LYS A 9 -23.62 33.10 -6.23
CA LYS A 9 -23.52 31.89 -7.05
C LYS A 9 -22.24 31.81 -7.88
N ASP A 10 -21.70 32.98 -8.31
CA ASP A 10 -20.45 33.03 -9.06
C ASP A 10 -19.23 32.89 -8.12
N ALA A 11 -19.33 33.40 -6.89
CA ALA A 11 -18.32 33.19 -5.87
C ALA A 11 -18.20 31.72 -5.46
N VAL A 12 -19.33 31.00 -5.35
CA VAL A 12 -19.35 29.56 -5.04
C VAL A 12 -18.79 28.73 -6.20
N LYS A 13 -19.04 29.11 -7.45
CA LYS A 13 -18.45 28.45 -8.63
C LYS A 13 -16.95 28.71 -8.75
N MET A 14 -16.48 29.92 -8.42
CA MET A 14 -15.03 30.21 -8.42
C MET A 14 -14.28 29.44 -7.31
N THR A 15 -14.86 29.34 -6.10
CA THR A 15 -14.25 28.56 -5.01
C THR A 15 -14.22 27.06 -5.33
N SER A 16 -15.28 26.50 -5.90
CA SER A 16 -15.30 25.09 -6.29
C SER A 16 -14.31 24.77 -7.42
N GLY A 17 -14.07 25.68 -8.33
CA GLY A 17 -13.06 25.54 -9.40
C GLY A 17 -11.62 25.65 -8.89
N LEU A 18 -11.36 26.56 -7.94
CA LEU A 18 -10.05 26.67 -7.28
C LEU A 18 -9.74 25.45 -6.42
N ASP A 19 -10.73 24.94 -5.69
CA ASP A 19 -10.57 23.74 -4.86
C ASP A 19 -10.27 22.50 -5.71
N SER A 20 -10.90 22.36 -6.86
CA SER A 20 -10.65 21.22 -7.77
C SER A 20 -9.28 21.30 -8.45
N GLN A 21 -8.81 22.48 -8.83
CA GLN A 21 -7.46 22.69 -9.38
C GLN A 21 -6.39 22.46 -8.31
N THR A 22 -6.59 22.97 -7.11
CA THR A 22 -5.67 22.77 -5.99
C THR A 22 -5.59 21.28 -5.60
N GLN A 23 -6.69 20.55 -5.62
CA GLN A 23 -6.70 19.10 -5.40
C GLN A 23 -5.98 18.35 -6.51
N ALA A 24 -6.18 18.70 -7.77
CA ALA A 24 -5.48 18.08 -8.90
C ALA A 24 -3.97 18.32 -8.85
N ASP A 25 -3.53 19.53 -8.51
CA ASP A 25 -2.12 19.86 -8.33
C ASP A 25 -1.49 19.15 -7.14
N LEU A 26 -2.24 19.01 -6.04
CA LEU A 26 -1.83 18.27 -4.86
C LEU A 26 -1.69 16.78 -5.16
N ASP A 27 -2.64 16.19 -5.89
CA ASP A 27 -2.59 14.80 -6.34
C ASP A 27 -1.41 14.57 -7.30
N ALA A 28 -1.10 15.52 -8.17
CA ALA A 28 0.05 15.46 -9.05
C ALA A 28 1.38 15.52 -8.29
N LEU A 29 1.47 16.37 -7.27
CA LEU A 29 2.63 16.45 -6.38
C LEU A 29 2.78 15.19 -5.55
N MET A 30 1.69 14.65 -4.99
CA MET A 30 1.72 13.39 -4.24
C MET A 30 2.23 12.23 -5.11
N ARG A 31 1.73 12.09 -6.34
CA ARG A 31 2.20 11.07 -7.29
C ARG A 31 3.69 11.23 -7.63
N LYS A 32 4.23 12.44 -7.63
CA LYS A 32 5.64 12.71 -7.94
C LYS A 32 6.58 12.39 -6.80
N TYR A 33 6.19 12.68 -5.57
CA TYR A 33 7.06 12.59 -4.38
C TYR A 33 6.76 11.39 -3.50
N ASP A 34 5.52 10.92 -3.45
CA ASP A 34 5.12 9.78 -2.64
C ASP A 34 5.14 8.47 -3.43
N ARG A 35 5.82 7.48 -2.87
CA ARG A 35 5.94 6.16 -3.48
C ARG A 35 4.64 5.35 -3.41
N GLU A 36 3.85 5.57 -2.37
CA GLU A 36 2.58 4.88 -2.16
C GLU A 36 1.52 5.34 -3.17
N SER A 37 1.58 6.59 -3.62
CA SER A 37 0.65 7.17 -4.61
C SER A 37 0.96 6.78 -6.05
N ASN A 38 2.10 6.11 -6.32
CA ASN A 38 2.51 5.74 -7.66
C ASN A 38 1.82 4.44 -8.15
N THR A 39 0.51 4.46 -8.12
CA THR A 39 -0.34 3.37 -8.58
C THR A 39 -0.78 3.58 -10.03
N ARG A 40 -1.14 2.47 -10.73
CA ARG A 40 -1.72 2.54 -12.06
C ARG A 40 -3.06 3.25 -12.05
N VAL A 41 -3.29 4.09 -13.06
CA VAL A 41 -4.56 4.78 -13.26
C VAL A 41 -5.41 3.92 -14.20
N TRP A 42 -6.51 3.44 -13.67
CA TRP A 42 -7.50 2.68 -14.41
C TRP A 42 -8.72 3.56 -14.68
N GLU A 43 -9.13 3.65 -15.93
CA GLU A 43 -10.30 4.43 -16.37
C GLU A 43 -11.32 3.53 -17.08
N GLY A 44 -12.57 3.97 -17.09
CA GLY A 44 -13.66 3.25 -17.74
C GLY A 44 -14.00 1.92 -17.07
N TRP A 45 -14.29 0.89 -17.86
CA TRP A 45 -14.72 -0.42 -17.37
C TRP A 45 -13.63 -1.16 -16.57
N GLN A 46 -12.36 -0.94 -16.87
CA GLN A 46 -11.24 -1.57 -16.17
C GLN A 46 -11.18 -1.13 -14.70
N ARG A 47 -11.55 0.09 -14.38
CA ARG A 47 -11.68 0.58 -13.00
C ARG A 47 -12.67 -0.25 -12.18
N TRP A 48 -13.81 -0.61 -12.79
CA TRP A 48 -14.81 -1.46 -12.13
C TRP A 48 -14.31 -2.88 -11.91
N ALA A 49 -13.61 -3.46 -12.90
CA ALA A 49 -13.02 -4.79 -12.76
C ALA A 49 -11.97 -4.85 -11.64
N VAL A 50 -11.06 -3.88 -11.58
CA VAL A 50 -10.06 -3.78 -10.50
C VAL A 50 -10.75 -3.53 -9.16
N GLY A 51 -11.75 -2.67 -9.10
CA GLY A 51 -12.55 -2.44 -7.89
C GLY A 51 -13.24 -3.71 -7.39
N ALA A 52 -13.82 -4.50 -8.29
CA ALA A 52 -14.43 -5.79 -7.94
C ALA A 52 -13.39 -6.78 -7.35
N ILE A 53 -12.17 -6.85 -7.91
CA ILE A 53 -11.08 -7.68 -7.39
C ILE A 53 -10.71 -7.25 -5.96
N MET A 54 -10.61 -5.95 -5.70
CA MET A 54 -10.31 -5.42 -4.37
C MET A 54 -11.40 -5.74 -3.35
N VAL A 55 -12.68 -5.65 -3.75
CA VAL A 55 -13.82 -6.03 -2.90
C VAL A 55 -13.80 -7.52 -2.59
N ILE A 56 -13.56 -8.37 -3.60
CA ILE A 56 -13.44 -9.83 -3.41
C ILE A 56 -12.29 -10.15 -2.44
N PHE A 57 -11.15 -9.48 -2.58
CA PHE A 57 -10.02 -9.64 -1.67
C PHE A 57 -10.39 -9.26 -0.23
N SER A 58 -11.07 -8.14 -0.03
CA SER A 58 -11.49 -7.70 1.31
C SER A 58 -12.49 -8.68 1.94
N LEU A 59 -13.47 -9.16 1.17
CA LEU A 59 -14.42 -10.17 1.63
C LEU A 59 -13.73 -11.51 1.92
N TYR A 60 -12.77 -11.91 1.09
CA TYR A 60 -11.95 -13.10 1.34
C TYR A 60 -11.19 -12.98 2.67
N CYS A 61 -10.51 -11.86 2.93
CA CYS A 61 -9.77 -11.66 4.18
C CYS A 61 -10.67 -11.72 5.40
N ILE A 62 -11.84 -11.08 5.36
CA ILE A 62 -12.82 -11.11 6.45
C ILE A 62 -13.36 -12.55 6.65
N GLY A 63 -13.81 -13.19 5.57
CA GLY A 63 -14.39 -14.52 5.63
C GLY A 63 -13.42 -15.58 6.13
N MET A 64 -12.20 -15.56 5.61
CA MET A 64 -11.16 -16.52 6.03
C MET A 64 -10.67 -16.29 7.46
N THR A 65 -10.69 -15.05 7.94
CA THR A 65 -10.33 -14.77 9.35
C THR A 65 -11.40 -15.25 10.31
N LEU A 66 -12.68 -15.13 9.94
CA LEU A 66 -13.81 -15.47 10.82
C LEU A 66 -14.18 -16.97 10.79
N PHE A 67 -14.13 -17.60 9.61
CA PHE A 67 -14.71 -18.92 9.41
C PHE A 67 -13.70 -20.04 9.15
N TYR A 68 -12.45 -19.71 8.81
CA TYR A 68 -11.49 -20.73 8.44
C TYR A 68 -10.75 -21.32 9.65
N SER A 69 -10.92 -22.63 9.87
CA SER A 69 -10.24 -23.41 10.93
C SER A 69 -9.22 -24.41 10.41
N GLY A 70 -8.80 -24.29 9.13
CA GLY A 70 -7.81 -25.18 8.52
C GLY A 70 -6.36 -24.81 8.84
N LEU A 71 -5.42 -25.39 8.06
CA LEU A 71 -3.99 -25.16 8.22
C LEU A 71 -3.62 -23.68 8.02
N PRO A 72 -2.87 -23.07 8.96
CA PRO A 72 -2.46 -21.69 8.85
C PRO A 72 -1.59 -21.42 7.60
N GLU A 73 -0.75 -22.37 7.20
CA GLU A 73 0.13 -22.26 6.04
C GLU A 73 -0.66 -22.11 4.73
N THR A 74 -1.73 -22.90 4.56
CA THR A 74 -2.61 -22.81 3.38
C THR A 74 -3.26 -21.43 3.30
N ARG A 75 -3.76 -20.94 4.42
CA ARG A 75 -4.38 -19.62 4.52
C ARG A 75 -3.40 -18.50 4.15
N LEU A 76 -2.20 -18.53 4.71
CA LEU A 76 -1.17 -17.52 4.45
C LEU A 76 -0.66 -17.56 3.02
N ALA A 77 -0.50 -18.76 2.45
CA ALA A 77 -0.08 -18.93 1.06
C ALA A 77 -1.13 -18.38 0.08
N THR A 78 -2.42 -18.64 0.33
CA THR A 78 -3.51 -18.11 -0.51
C THR A 78 -3.59 -16.58 -0.40
N PHE A 79 -3.40 -16.04 0.80
CA PHE A 79 -3.34 -14.60 1.01
C PHE A 79 -2.18 -13.95 0.24
N LEU A 80 -0.98 -14.55 0.30
CA LEU A 80 0.18 -14.07 -0.48
C LEU A 80 -0.05 -14.17 -1.98
N ALA A 81 -0.70 -15.24 -2.47
CA ALA A 81 -1.06 -15.37 -3.87
C ALA A 81 -1.94 -14.19 -4.33
N MET A 82 -2.95 -13.82 -3.53
CA MET A 82 -3.80 -12.67 -3.82
C MET A 82 -3.05 -11.34 -3.73
N ILE A 83 -2.18 -11.16 -2.73
CA ILE A 83 -1.35 -9.94 -2.63
C ILE A 83 -0.43 -9.79 -3.83
N VAL A 84 0.23 -10.87 -4.26
CA VAL A 84 1.10 -10.85 -5.45
C VAL A 84 0.30 -10.48 -6.68
N PHE A 85 -0.87 -11.09 -6.85
CA PHE A 85 -1.77 -10.78 -7.97
C PHE A 85 -2.16 -9.29 -7.99
N ILE A 86 -2.65 -8.76 -6.87
CA ILE A 86 -3.07 -7.36 -6.73
C ILE A 86 -1.88 -6.41 -6.83
N GLY A 87 -0.73 -6.79 -6.27
CA GLY A 87 0.48 -5.97 -6.29
C GLY A 87 0.98 -5.70 -7.70
N PHE A 88 1.05 -6.71 -8.58
CA PHE A 88 1.42 -6.51 -9.98
C PHE A 88 0.33 -5.78 -10.79
N LEU A 89 -0.93 -5.91 -10.40
CA LEU A 89 -2.03 -5.16 -11.01
C LEU A 89 -1.94 -3.67 -10.68
N THR A 90 -1.51 -3.32 -9.46
CA THR A 90 -1.53 -1.96 -8.95
C THR A 90 -0.22 -1.21 -9.20
N TYR A 91 0.95 -1.85 -9.01
CA TYR A 91 2.25 -1.19 -9.08
C TYR A 91 2.96 -1.37 -10.43
N PRO A 92 3.24 -0.28 -11.17
CA PRO A 92 3.96 -0.33 -12.44
C PRO A 92 5.47 -0.51 -12.23
N VAL A 93 6.18 -1.04 -13.26
CA VAL A 93 7.66 -1.20 -13.24
C VAL A 93 8.38 0.14 -13.23
N LYS A 94 7.92 1.08 -14.07
CA LYS A 94 8.54 2.40 -14.23
C LYS A 94 7.74 3.47 -13.48
N LYS A 95 8.44 4.25 -12.66
CA LYS A 95 7.89 5.41 -11.96
C LYS A 95 7.72 6.58 -12.92
N GLY A 96 6.63 7.32 -12.80
CA GLY A 96 6.44 8.59 -13.50
C GLY A 96 5.91 8.53 -14.93
N HIS A 97 5.93 7.38 -15.62
CA HIS A 97 5.38 7.22 -16.97
C HIS A 97 4.21 6.22 -16.94
N VAL A 98 3.18 6.55 -16.19
CA VAL A 98 1.99 5.69 -16.10
C VAL A 98 1.06 6.02 -17.28
N LYS A 99 1.11 5.21 -18.33
CA LYS A 99 0.08 5.25 -19.38
C LYS A 99 -1.23 4.73 -18.80
N VAL A 100 -2.31 5.48 -19.02
CA VAL A 100 -3.66 5.08 -18.62
C VAL A 100 -4.02 3.76 -19.31
N ASN A 101 -4.60 2.82 -18.55
CA ASN A 101 -5.07 1.52 -19.06
C ASN A 101 -4.01 0.64 -19.74
N SER A 102 -2.72 0.81 -19.42
CA SER A 102 -1.64 0.05 -20.04
C SER A 102 -1.02 -0.94 -19.04
N MET A 103 -1.12 -2.22 -19.37
CA MET A 103 -0.44 -3.30 -18.65
C MET A 103 0.51 -4.01 -19.61
N PRO A 104 1.84 -3.94 -19.43
CA PRO A 104 2.77 -4.65 -20.28
C PRO A 104 2.63 -6.17 -20.09
N TRP A 105 2.79 -6.93 -21.16
CA TRP A 105 2.56 -8.38 -21.18
C TRP A 105 3.42 -9.17 -20.18
N TYR A 106 4.64 -8.70 -19.90
CA TYR A 106 5.52 -9.33 -18.91
C TYR A 106 5.00 -9.20 -17.47
N ASP A 107 4.24 -8.14 -17.16
CA ASP A 107 3.61 -7.99 -15.84
C ASP A 107 2.47 -9.00 -15.65
N ILE A 108 1.76 -9.32 -16.72
CA ILE A 108 0.72 -10.36 -16.70
C ILE A 108 1.35 -11.73 -16.44
N ILE A 109 2.48 -12.02 -17.09
CA ILE A 109 3.21 -13.28 -16.85
C ILE A 109 3.71 -13.36 -15.40
N LEU A 110 4.37 -12.30 -14.90
CA LEU A 110 4.85 -12.27 -13.51
C LEU A 110 3.72 -12.41 -12.49
N MET A 111 2.59 -11.76 -12.75
CA MET A 111 1.39 -11.86 -11.92
C MET A 111 0.87 -13.30 -11.87
N LEU A 112 0.71 -13.95 -13.02
CA LEU A 112 0.19 -15.32 -13.12
C LEU A 112 1.18 -16.34 -12.54
N VAL A 113 2.46 -16.24 -12.90
CA VAL A 113 3.50 -17.14 -12.38
C VAL A 113 3.63 -17.00 -10.87
N GLY A 114 3.69 -15.78 -10.35
CA GLY A 114 3.79 -15.54 -8.92
C GLY A 114 2.59 -16.08 -8.15
N ALA A 115 1.37 -15.74 -8.57
CA ALA A 115 0.15 -16.25 -7.95
C ALA A 115 0.09 -17.79 -8.01
N SER A 116 0.48 -18.40 -9.14
CA SER A 116 0.50 -19.86 -9.31
C SER A 116 1.48 -20.56 -8.37
N CYS A 117 2.67 -19.98 -8.12
CA CYS A 117 3.65 -20.55 -7.19
C CYS A 117 3.09 -20.63 -5.76
N PHE A 118 2.44 -19.56 -5.30
CA PHE A 118 1.83 -19.55 -3.96
C PHE A 118 0.58 -20.42 -3.87
N LEU A 119 -0.25 -20.45 -4.91
CA LEU A 119 -1.40 -21.36 -4.97
C LEU A 119 -0.96 -22.83 -4.99
N TYR A 120 0.09 -23.16 -5.75
CA TYR A 120 0.66 -24.51 -5.75
C TYR A 120 1.05 -24.93 -4.32
N PHE A 121 1.72 -24.04 -3.58
CA PHE A 121 2.04 -24.31 -2.18
C PHE A 121 0.78 -24.43 -1.31
N ALA A 122 -0.21 -23.58 -1.50
CA ALA A 122 -1.46 -23.63 -0.74
C ALA A 122 -2.18 -24.98 -0.88
N PHE A 123 -2.24 -25.53 -2.10
CA PHE A 123 -2.88 -26.83 -2.36
C PHE A 123 -2.03 -28.03 -1.91
N ASN A 124 -0.70 -27.90 -1.93
CA ASN A 124 0.22 -28.97 -1.58
C ASN A 124 0.91 -28.75 -0.23
N ALA A 125 0.39 -27.90 0.63
CA ALA A 125 1.02 -27.55 1.91
C ALA A 125 1.25 -28.77 2.80
N LEU A 126 0.24 -29.63 2.98
CA LEU A 126 0.33 -30.86 3.78
C LEU A 126 1.42 -31.83 3.32
N PRO A 127 1.47 -32.26 2.04
CA PRO A 127 2.53 -33.14 1.58
C PRO A 127 3.91 -32.51 1.64
N ILE A 128 4.05 -31.21 1.33
CA ILE A 128 5.34 -30.51 1.36
C ILE A 128 5.89 -30.40 2.78
N ILE A 129 5.05 -30.06 3.76
CA ILE A 129 5.44 -29.97 5.17
C ILE A 129 5.87 -31.37 5.70
N LYS A 130 5.16 -32.44 5.32
CA LYS A 130 5.53 -33.81 5.71
C LYS A 130 6.85 -34.29 5.09
N LEU A 131 7.19 -33.81 3.88
CA LEU A 131 8.46 -34.14 3.22
C LEU A 131 9.69 -33.53 3.93
N ALA A 132 9.49 -32.45 4.71
CA ALA A 132 10.52 -31.75 5.47
C ALA A 132 11.81 -31.51 4.64
N THR A 133 12.94 -32.14 5.04
CA THR A 133 14.23 -31.98 4.36
C THR A 133 14.39 -32.77 3.05
N ARG A 134 13.49 -33.70 2.74
CA ARG A 134 13.52 -34.54 1.51
C ARG A 134 12.78 -33.90 0.33
N ILE A 135 12.85 -32.59 0.18
CA ILE A 135 12.18 -31.86 -0.89
C ILE A 135 12.74 -32.27 -2.26
N GLN A 136 11.85 -32.50 -3.20
CA GLN A 136 12.21 -32.80 -4.58
C GLN A 136 12.63 -31.51 -5.33
N THR A 137 13.44 -31.68 -6.38
CA THR A 137 14.01 -30.55 -7.15
C THR A 137 12.95 -29.60 -7.73
N HIS A 138 11.79 -30.13 -8.14
CA HIS A 138 10.72 -29.27 -8.68
C HIS A 138 10.14 -28.28 -7.65
N HIS A 139 10.03 -28.69 -6.38
CA HIS A 139 9.60 -27.75 -5.32
C HIS A 139 10.63 -26.63 -5.10
N VAL A 140 11.94 -26.97 -5.21
CA VAL A 140 13.00 -25.96 -5.08
C VAL A 140 12.90 -24.92 -6.20
N ILE A 141 12.65 -25.34 -7.43
CA ILE A 141 12.49 -24.45 -8.57
C ILE A 141 11.27 -23.54 -8.40
N ILE A 142 10.13 -24.10 -8.01
CA ILE A 142 8.90 -23.31 -7.77
C ILE A 142 9.11 -22.29 -6.64
N GLY A 143 9.72 -22.72 -5.53
CA GLY A 143 10.03 -21.82 -4.42
C GLY A 143 11.01 -20.71 -4.80
N ALA A 144 12.05 -21.01 -5.58
CA ALA A 144 13.01 -20.03 -6.08
C ALA A 144 12.32 -18.99 -6.99
N ILE A 145 11.46 -19.41 -7.90
CA ILE A 145 10.66 -18.50 -8.75
C ILE A 145 9.75 -17.62 -7.88
N GLY A 146 9.07 -18.22 -6.89
CA GLY A 146 8.23 -17.45 -5.95
C GLY A 146 9.00 -16.38 -5.19
N ILE A 147 10.22 -16.68 -4.71
CA ILE A 147 11.09 -15.71 -4.05
C ILE A 147 11.52 -14.60 -5.01
N LEU A 148 11.91 -14.92 -6.25
CA LEU A 148 12.29 -13.92 -7.25
C LEU A 148 11.11 -12.98 -7.58
N VAL A 149 9.90 -13.50 -7.71
CA VAL A 149 8.69 -12.70 -7.92
C VAL A 149 8.40 -11.77 -6.74
N LEU A 150 8.59 -12.23 -5.50
CA LEU A 150 8.47 -11.37 -4.31
C LEU A 150 9.53 -10.28 -4.26
N ILE A 151 10.76 -10.58 -4.61
CA ILE A 151 11.86 -9.60 -4.69
C ILE A 151 11.50 -8.51 -5.71
N GLU A 152 10.98 -8.91 -6.88
CA GLU A 152 10.55 -7.96 -7.91
C GLU A 152 9.36 -7.11 -7.42
N LEU A 153 8.39 -7.69 -6.74
CA LEU A 153 7.26 -6.95 -6.17
C LEU A 153 7.75 -5.97 -5.08
N CYS A 154 8.64 -6.40 -4.19
CA CYS A 154 9.26 -5.55 -3.17
C CYS A 154 10.00 -4.37 -3.80
N ARG A 155 10.74 -4.58 -4.89
CA ARG A 155 11.42 -3.53 -5.65
C ARG A 155 10.44 -2.46 -6.15
N ARG A 156 9.26 -2.87 -6.59
CA ARG A 156 8.23 -1.95 -7.11
C ARG A 156 7.53 -1.15 -6.01
N CYS A 157 7.15 -1.82 -4.92
CA CYS A 157 6.39 -1.20 -3.83
C CYS A 157 7.27 -0.32 -2.95
N VAL A 158 8.37 -0.87 -2.43
CA VAL A 158 9.18 -0.24 -1.39
C VAL A 158 10.40 0.48 -1.97
N GLY A 159 11.01 -0.10 -2.98
CA GLY A 159 12.15 0.48 -3.70
C GLY A 159 13.49 -0.15 -3.38
N VAL A 160 14.53 0.39 -4.00
CA VAL A 160 15.89 -0.16 -4.02
C VAL A 160 16.60 -0.20 -2.64
N PRO A 161 16.45 0.81 -1.74
CA PRO A 161 17.22 0.79 -0.47
C PRO A 161 16.94 -0.45 0.39
N ILE A 162 15.67 -0.81 0.55
CA ILE A 162 15.29 -2.01 1.33
C ILE A 162 15.72 -3.28 0.61
N LEU A 163 15.68 -3.28 -0.71
CA LEU A 163 16.14 -4.40 -1.51
C LEU A 163 17.65 -4.65 -1.34
N CYS A 164 18.46 -3.60 -1.21
CA CYS A 164 19.91 -3.73 -0.93
C CYS A 164 20.15 -4.39 0.43
N VAL A 165 19.40 -4.00 1.46
CA VAL A 165 19.51 -4.62 2.80
C VAL A 165 19.08 -6.09 2.73
N LEU A 166 17.97 -6.39 2.07
CA LEU A 166 17.50 -7.76 1.88
C LEU A 166 18.51 -8.61 1.12
N GLY A 167 19.10 -8.06 0.04
CA GLY A 167 20.13 -8.71 -0.75
C GLY A 167 21.37 -9.03 0.08
N ALA A 168 21.85 -8.09 0.90
CA ALA A 168 22.98 -8.29 1.81
C ALA A 168 22.71 -9.42 2.82
N LEU A 169 21.50 -9.48 3.39
CA LEU A 169 21.11 -10.54 4.32
C LEU A 169 21.00 -11.91 3.62
N LEU A 170 20.51 -11.96 2.39
CA LEU A 170 20.46 -13.20 1.61
C LEU A 170 21.87 -13.69 1.27
N ILE A 171 22.79 -12.81 0.87
CA ILE A 171 24.19 -13.15 0.61
C ILE A 171 24.85 -13.65 1.89
N TYR A 172 24.64 -12.99 3.02
CA TYR A 172 25.16 -13.42 4.31
C TYR A 172 24.63 -14.81 4.70
N THR A 173 23.35 -15.07 4.51
CA THR A 173 22.74 -16.38 4.78
C THR A 173 23.33 -17.46 3.86
N PHE A 174 23.56 -17.13 2.59
CA PHE A 174 24.17 -18.04 1.62
C PHE A 174 25.63 -18.36 1.99
N TYR A 175 26.41 -17.33 2.35
CA TYR A 175 27.79 -17.50 2.82
C TYR A 175 27.88 -18.38 4.06
N ASN A 176 26.98 -18.18 5.02
CA ASN A 176 26.91 -18.97 6.25
C ASN A 176 26.57 -20.44 5.95
N GLN A 177 25.65 -20.71 5.04
CA GLN A 177 25.33 -22.09 4.62
C GLN A 177 26.50 -22.78 3.91
N LEU A 178 27.28 -22.02 3.14
CA LEU A 178 28.47 -22.55 2.45
C LEU A 178 29.61 -22.89 3.42
N SER A 179 29.74 -22.12 4.50
CA SER A 179 30.72 -22.34 5.58
C SER A 179 30.53 -23.69 6.31
N TYR A 180 29.35 -24.30 6.23
CA TYR A 180 29.08 -25.64 6.77
C TYR A 180 29.48 -26.79 5.82
N ASN A 181 30.34 -26.55 4.84
CA ASN A 181 30.80 -27.56 3.84
C ASN A 181 29.66 -28.21 3.03
N LEU A 182 28.56 -27.51 2.86
CA LEU A 182 27.45 -27.95 2.02
C LEU A 182 27.73 -27.68 0.54
N SER A 183 27.36 -28.59 -0.34
CA SER A 183 27.37 -28.32 -1.79
C SER A 183 26.49 -27.11 -2.12
N LEU A 184 26.87 -26.32 -3.13
CA LEU A 184 26.12 -25.16 -3.62
C LEU A 184 24.63 -25.46 -3.82
N TYR A 185 24.33 -26.63 -4.38
CA TYR A 185 22.95 -27.10 -4.59
C TYR A 185 22.20 -27.35 -3.26
N GLN A 186 22.88 -27.96 -2.29
CA GLN A 186 22.29 -28.23 -0.98
C GLN A 186 22.06 -26.93 -0.18
N ALA A 187 23.00 -25.98 -0.27
CA ALA A 187 22.84 -24.67 0.33
C ALA A 187 21.64 -23.91 -0.26
N LEU A 188 21.52 -23.88 -1.58
CA LEU A 188 20.39 -23.26 -2.27
C LEU A 188 19.06 -23.93 -1.90
N LYS A 189 19.02 -25.26 -1.90
CA LYS A 189 17.85 -26.05 -1.51
C LYS A 189 17.41 -25.73 -0.08
N ASN A 190 18.33 -25.65 0.86
CA ASN A 190 18.03 -25.35 2.26
C ASN A 190 17.52 -23.90 2.44
N ILE A 191 18.10 -22.94 1.73
CA ILE A 191 17.68 -21.54 1.78
C ILE A 191 16.28 -21.39 1.22
N VAL A 192 16.01 -21.94 0.03
CA VAL A 192 14.69 -21.87 -0.59
C VAL A 192 13.65 -22.55 0.30
N TYR A 193 13.99 -23.70 0.88
CA TYR A 193 13.09 -24.39 1.80
C TYR A 193 12.77 -23.55 3.03
N LYS A 194 13.79 -23.06 3.73
CA LYS A 194 13.60 -22.24 4.94
C LYS A 194 12.87 -20.93 4.65
N LEU A 195 13.15 -20.31 3.50
CA LEU A 195 12.58 -19.03 3.17
C LEU A 195 11.15 -19.11 2.64
N PHE A 196 10.83 -20.10 1.81
CA PHE A 196 9.55 -20.19 1.12
C PHE A 196 8.56 -21.16 1.78
N TYR A 197 9.02 -22.30 2.29
CA TYR A 197 8.13 -23.37 2.74
C TYR A 197 7.98 -23.50 4.26
N THR A 198 8.73 -22.75 5.06
CA THR A 198 8.63 -22.80 6.52
C THR A 198 7.97 -21.58 7.12
N THR A 199 7.36 -21.77 8.28
CA THR A 199 6.79 -20.69 9.09
C THR A 199 7.82 -19.70 9.66
N ASN A 200 9.11 -20.01 9.56
CA ASN A 200 10.22 -19.12 9.91
C ASN A 200 10.69 -18.26 8.74
N GLY A 201 10.12 -18.45 7.54
CA GLY A 201 10.44 -17.69 6.33
C GLY A 201 9.42 -16.62 6.00
N VAL A 202 9.16 -16.47 4.69
CA VAL A 202 8.19 -15.49 4.16
C VAL A 202 6.78 -15.77 4.68
N ILE A 203 6.37 -17.05 4.73
CA ILE A 203 5.05 -17.48 5.22
C ILE A 203 5.08 -17.63 6.75
N GLY A 204 5.65 -16.68 7.44
CA GLY A 204 5.84 -16.72 8.88
C GLY A 204 4.97 -15.73 9.65
N THR A 205 5.40 -15.47 10.86
CA THR A 205 4.75 -14.52 11.79
C THR A 205 4.44 -13.16 11.17
N PRO A 206 5.33 -12.51 10.37
CA PRO A 206 5.02 -11.20 9.79
C PRO A 206 3.80 -11.23 8.86
N VAL A 207 3.71 -12.23 7.99
CA VAL A 207 2.56 -12.37 7.07
C VAL A 207 1.29 -12.75 7.83
N ASN A 208 1.41 -13.56 8.89
CA ASN A 208 0.27 -13.91 9.75
C ASN A 208 -0.30 -12.67 10.47
N VAL A 209 0.55 -11.82 11.02
CA VAL A 209 0.14 -10.56 11.65
C VAL A 209 -0.46 -9.60 10.61
N CYS A 210 0.15 -9.50 9.44
CA CYS A 210 -0.38 -8.70 8.35
C CYS A 210 -1.78 -9.14 7.94
N TYR A 211 -1.98 -10.44 7.75
CA TYR A 211 -3.26 -11.02 7.39
C TYR A 211 -4.33 -10.86 8.48
N THR A 212 -3.98 -11.19 9.73
CA THR A 212 -4.98 -11.29 10.82
C THR A 212 -5.35 -9.91 11.39
N TYR A 213 -4.38 -8.99 11.48
CA TYR A 213 -4.60 -7.70 12.13
C TYR A 213 -4.53 -6.53 11.16
N ILE A 214 -3.43 -6.37 10.39
CA ILE A 214 -3.18 -5.14 9.64
C ILE A 214 -4.23 -4.94 8.55
N VAL A 215 -4.54 -5.97 7.78
CA VAL A 215 -5.55 -5.88 6.70
C VAL A 215 -6.93 -5.55 7.25
N LEU A 216 -7.33 -6.18 8.36
CA LEU A 216 -8.62 -5.91 8.99
C LEU A 216 -8.68 -4.49 9.56
N PHE A 217 -7.60 -4.00 10.16
CA PHE A 217 -7.51 -2.61 10.62
C PHE A 217 -7.60 -1.60 9.47
N ILE A 218 -6.95 -1.88 8.33
CA ILE A 218 -7.03 -1.02 7.14
C ILE A 218 -8.46 -1.00 6.58
N ILE A 219 -9.11 -2.16 6.48
CA ILE A 219 -10.51 -2.24 6.02
C ILE A 219 -11.43 -1.47 6.97
N PHE A 220 -11.27 -1.66 8.27
CA PHE A 220 -12.04 -0.96 9.28
C PHE A 220 -11.78 0.54 9.27
N GLY A 221 -10.52 0.98 9.13
CA GLY A 221 -10.14 2.38 9.00
C GLY A 221 -10.76 3.03 7.77
N ALA A 222 -10.72 2.37 6.62
CA ALA A 222 -11.34 2.87 5.40
C ALA A 222 -12.88 2.98 5.52
N PHE A 223 -13.52 2.06 6.25
CA PHE A 223 -14.94 2.15 6.57
C PHE A 223 -15.24 3.35 7.48
N LEU A 224 -14.45 3.53 8.54
CA LEU A 224 -14.60 4.67 9.46
C LEU A 224 -14.40 6.01 8.74
N GLU A 225 -13.44 6.11 7.84
CA GLU A 225 -13.20 7.32 7.04
C GLU A 225 -14.44 7.68 6.22
N ARG A 226 -15.13 6.71 5.66
CA ARG A 226 -16.39 6.91 4.90
C ARG A 226 -17.57 7.33 5.77
N THR A 227 -17.57 6.99 7.05
CA THR A 227 -18.63 7.42 8.00
C THR A 227 -18.47 8.86 8.47
N GLY A 228 -17.39 9.56 8.06
CA GLY A 228 -17.15 10.96 8.42
C GLY A 228 -16.50 11.15 9.79
N ILE A 229 -15.86 10.13 10.33
CA ILE A 229 -15.15 10.18 11.63
C ILE A 229 -14.10 11.31 11.69
N ALA A 230 -13.50 11.65 10.55
CA ALA A 230 -12.54 12.76 10.46
C ALA A 230 -13.18 14.09 10.87
N ASN A 231 -14.40 14.37 10.39
CA ASN A 231 -15.14 15.57 10.78
C ASN A 231 -15.46 15.62 12.28
N PHE A 232 -15.78 14.45 12.85
CA PHE A 232 -15.98 14.32 14.30
C PHE A 232 -14.69 14.64 15.08
N PHE A 233 -13.56 14.09 14.68
CA PHE A 233 -12.27 14.36 15.34
C PHE A 233 -11.84 15.80 15.24
N ILE A 234 -12.12 16.46 14.14
CA ILE A 234 -11.88 17.88 13.94
C ILE A 234 -12.77 18.71 14.86
N ALA A 235 -14.05 18.38 14.95
CA ALA A 235 -14.99 19.05 15.87
C ALA A 235 -14.59 18.86 17.34
N LEU A 236 -14.16 17.65 17.69
CA LEU A 236 -13.65 17.32 19.03
C LEU A 236 -12.38 18.11 19.36
N ALA A 237 -11.39 18.13 18.45
CA ALA A 237 -10.16 18.90 18.62
C ALA A 237 -10.43 20.40 18.76
N ASN A 238 -11.39 20.94 18.01
CA ASN A 238 -11.84 22.32 18.15
C ASN A 238 -12.43 22.63 19.53
N ARG A 239 -13.22 21.72 20.06
CA ARG A 239 -13.77 21.89 21.42
C ARG A 239 -12.70 21.86 22.48
N LEU A 240 -11.69 21.00 22.31
CA LEU A 240 -10.61 20.83 23.30
C LEU A 240 -9.59 21.98 23.29
N ALA A 241 -9.22 22.49 22.12
CA ALA A 241 -8.10 23.43 21.98
C ALA A 241 -8.42 24.72 21.23
N GLY A 242 -9.62 24.85 20.64
CA GLY A 242 -9.96 25.97 19.77
C GLY A 242 -10.03 27.34 20.45
N TRP A 243 -10.28 27.37 21.76
CA TRP A 243 -10.39 28.60 22.57
C TRP A 243 -9.05 29.10 23.11
N SER A 244 -7.97 28.32 23.01
CA SER A 244 -6.66 28.71 23.53
C SER A 244 -5.86 29.55 22.55
N ALA A 245 -4.89 30.33 23.04
CA ALA A 245 -3.96 31.08 22.19
C ALA A 245 -3.23 30.10 21.23
N GLY A 246 -3.25 30.40 19.92
CA GLY A 246 -2.76 29.49 18.89
C GLY A 246 -3.71 28.31 18.60
N GLY A 247 -5.00 28.45 18.91
CA GLY A 247 -6.05 27.43 18.74
C GLY A 247 -6.00 26.66 17.43
N PRO A 248 -5.96 27.30 16.25
CA PRO A 248 -5.94 26.59 14.96
C PRO A 248 -4.77 25.62 14.80
N ALA A 249 -3.57 26.00 15.25
CA ALA A 249 -2.39 25.13 15.17
C ALA A 249 -2.52 23.90 16.13
N LYS A 250 -2.99 24.13 17.34
CA LYS A 250 -3.24 23.05 18.32
C LYS A 250 -4.33 22.10 17.86
N VAL A 251 -5.40 22.64 17.28
CA VAL A 251 -6.48 21.83 16.68
C VAL A 251 -5.95 20.97 15.53
N ALA A 252 -5.09 21.52 14.66
CA ALA A 252 -4.49 20.75 13.57
C ALA A 252 -3.64 19.58 14.07
N VAL A 253 -2.83 19.79 15.12
CA VAL A 253 -2.00 18.73 15.72
C VAL A 253 -2.86 17.66 16.38
N ILE A 254 -3.85 18.04 17.18
CA ILE A 254 -4.73 17.10 17.88
C ILE A 254 -5.58 16.32 16.88
N SER A 255 -6.17 16.99 15.89
CA SER A 255 -6.98 16.32 14.86
C SER A 255 -6.12 15.38 14.01
N SER A 256 -4.87 15.76 13.69
CA SER A 256 -3.94 14.89 12.96
C SER A 256 -3.59 13.64 13.76
N ALA A 257 -3.36 13.76 15.06
CA ALA A 257 -3.11 12.61 15.92
C ALA A 257 -4.33 11.67 16.00
N LEU A 258 -5.53 12.22 16.17
CA LEU A 258 -6.76 11.43 16.20
C LEU A 258 -7.08 10.76 14.85
N CYS A 259 -6.95 11.50 13.75
CA CYS A 259 -7.13 10.94 12.41
C CYS A 259 -6.07 9.88 12.09
N GLY A 260 -4.83 10.07 12.53
CA GLY A 260 -3.74 9.11 12.33
C GLY A 260 -3.96 7.77 13.01
N MET A 261 -4.73 7.72 14.12
CA MET A 261 -5.09 6.45 14.76
C MET A 261 -6.02 5.58 13.89
N VAL A 262 -6.77 6.18 13.00
CA VAL A 262 -7.80 5.52 12.18
C VAL A 262 -7.40 5.43 10.72
N SER A 263 -6.65 6.43 10.22
CA SER A 263 -6.16 6.48 8.85
C SER A 263 -4.95 5.56 8.68
N GLY A 264 -5.03 4.64 7.72
CA GLY A 264 -3.88 3.83 7.31
C GLY A 264 -2.86 4.58 6.45
N SER A 265 -3.14 5.82 6.03
CA SER A 265 -2.30 6.64 5.14
C SER A 265 -1.79 7.88 5.85
N SER A 266 -0.47 8.00 5.96
CA SER A 266 0.19 9.20 6.50
C SER A 266 -0.04 10.43 5.63
N VAL A 267 -0.08 10.23 4.30
CA VAL A 267 -0.29 11.28 3.31
C VAL A 267 -1.74 11.77 3.36
N GLY A 268 -2.71 10.86 3.38
CA GLY A 268 -4.13 11.19 3.51
C GLY A 268 -4.41 12.00 4.78
N ASN A 269 -3.80 11.60 5.90
CA ASN A 269 -3.90 12.33 7.16
C ASN A 269 -3.32 13.75 7.08
N THR A 270 -2.13 13.90 6.50
CA THR A 270 -1.47 15.21 6.33
C THR A 270 -2.30 16.13 5.45
N VAL A 271 -2.82 15.63 4.32
CA VAL A 271 -3.64 16.41 3.39
C VAL A 271 -4.92 16.90 4.07
N THR A 272 -5.64 16.02 4.76
CA THR A 272 -6.89 16.35 5.44
C THR A 272 -6.67 17.41 6.52
N THR A 273 -5.60 17.31 7.30
CA THR A 273 -5.32 18.26 8.39
C THR A 273 -4.71 19.57 7.89
N CYS A 274 -3.89 19.55 6.83
CA CYS A 274 -3.29 20.73 6.23
C CYS A 274 -4.33 21.60 5.53
N LEU A 275 -5.26 21.01 4.79
CA LEU A 275 -6.38 21.73 4.16
C LEU A 275 -7.25 22.43 5.19
N LEU A 276 -7.47 21.83 6.35
CA LEU A 276 -8.20 22.45 7.46
C LEU A 276 -7.47 23.65 8.05
N TYR A 277 -6.16 23.55 8.21
CA TYR A 277 -5.35 24.65 8.72
C TYR A 277 -5.37 25.83 7.75
N THR A 278 -5.17 25.58 6.46
CA THR A 278 -5.14 26.63 5.42
C THR A 278 -6.51 27.27 5.19
N SER A 279 -7.60 26.52 5.24
CA SER A 279 -8.96 27.04 5.05
C SER A 279 -9.43 27.92 6.22
N ARG A 280 -8.88 27.73 7.43
CA ARG A 280 -9.24 28.50 8.64
C ARG A 280 -8.30 29.65 8.97
N CYS A 281 -7.12 29.76 8.34
CA CYS A 281 -6.28 30.92 8.41
C CYS A 281 -6.65 31.89 7.26
N PRO A 282 -7.48 32.90 7.49
CA PRO A 282 -7.72 33.91 6.46
C PRO A 282 -6.38 34.64 6.22
N SER A 283 -5.87 34.53 5.01
CA SER A 283 -4.62 35.10 4.51
C SER A 283 -4.49 36.65 4.70
N ARG A 284 -5.50 37.27 5.26
CA ARG A 284 -5.59 38.73 5.46
C ARG A 284 -4.72 39.30 6.58
N ARG A 285 -4.11 38.51 7.46
CA ARG A 285 -3.32 39.04 8.59
C ARG A 285 -1.80 38.97 8.43
N TYR A 286 -1.31 38.22 7.48
CA TYR A 286 0.12 38.21 7.17
C TYR A 286 0.27 38.58 5.71
N GLY A 287 0.66 39.83 5.46
CA GLY A 287 0.92 40.42 4.14
C GLY A 287 2.10 39.75 3.40
N LEU A 288 2.12 38.46 3.31
CA LEU A 288 2.97 37.71 2.40
C LEU A 288 2.40 37.86 0.99
N ARG A 289 2.83 38.92 0.29
CA ARG A 289 2.76 38.97 -1.17
C ARG A 289 3.59 37.80 -1.69
N LEU A 290 2.90 36.77 -2.14
CA LEU A 290 3.53 35.78 -3.02
C LEU A 290 3.93 36.54 -4.28
N HIS A 291 5.21 36.81 -4.46
CA HIS A 291 5.78 37.26 -5.73
C HIS A 291 5.49 36.16 -6.76
N PRO A 292 4.91 36.49 -7.92
CA PRO A 292 4.81 35.53 -9.00
C PRO A 292 6.25 35.21 -9.46
N LEU A 293 6.59 33.95 -9.47
CA LEU A 293 7.81 33.45 -10.12
C LEU A 293 7.62 33.65 -11.61
N GLU A 294 8.32 34.64 -12.18
CA GLU A 294 8.44 34.79 -13.62
C GLU A 294 9.19 33.58 -14.21
N PRO A 295 8.72 33.04 -15.32
CA PRO A 295 9.46 32.00 -16.04
C PRO A 295 10.63 32.61 -16.80
N SER A 296 11.83 32.20 -16.48
CA SER A 296 13.02 32.36 -17.32
C SER A 296 13.25 31.15 -18.16
#